data_c40b55aedc0a0e2f3c244afb40ad07ee
#
_entry.id   c40b55aedc0a0e2f3c244afb40ad07ee
#
_cell.length_a   1.000
_cell.length_b   1.000
_cell.length_c   1.000
_cell.angle_alpha   90.00
_cell.angle_beta   90.00
_cell.angle_gamma   90.00
#
_symmetry.space_group_name_H-M   'P 1'
#
loop_
_entity.id
_entity.type
_entity.pdbx_description
1 polymer ?
#
loop_
_entity_poly.entity_id
_entity_poly.type
_entity_poly.pdbx_seq_one_letter_code
_entity_poly.pdbx_strand_id
1 'polypeptide(L)'
;KPSVLFLDEPTTGVDPVSRKEFWEMLIKLKKQGLTILVSTPYMDEASLCDRIALIQGGRFMQIDTPANIIARYPKPIYAVHSRQMHKLLNDLRGYRFIDSAFSFGIACHATFTEQSGVFGLAAYLESKGHSDVGITEIKPTVEDCFMLLSNTPRNGK
;
A
#
# COMPACT_ATOMS: atom_id res chain seq x y z
N LYS A 1 -24.53 -23.78 -14.12
CA LYS A 1 -23.19 -23.24 -13.92
C LYS A 1 -23.36 -21.77 -13.54
N PRO A 2 -22.88 -21.30 -12.38
CA PRO A 2 -23.04 -19.90 -12.01
C PRO A 2 -22.28 -19.00 -12.98
N SER A 3 -22.79 -17.81 -13.24
CA SER A 3 -22.13 -16.76 -14.04
C SER A 3 -21.38 -15.76 -13.19
N VAL A 4 -21.71 -15.68 -11.88
CA VAL A 4 -21.11 -14.77 -10.91
C VAL A 4 -20.81 -15.51 -9.62
N LEU A 5 -19.65 -15.24 -9.04
CA LEU A 5 -19.20 -15.75 -7.75
C LEU A 5 -18.92 -14.55 -6.80
N PHE A 6 -19.49 -14.60 -5.61
CA PHE A 6 -19.25 -13.62 -4.54
C PHE A 6 -18.44 -14.28 -3.42
N LEU A 7 -17.35 -13.67 -3.03
CA LEU A 7 -16.45 -14.15 -1.99
C LEU A 7 -16.19 -13.03 -0.99
N ASP A 8 -16.46 -13.31 0.27
CA ASP A 8 -16.23 -12.36 1.36
C ASP A 8 -15.04 -12.82 2.21
N GLU A 9 -13.95 -12.07 2.13
CA GLU A 9 -12.66 -12.31 2.80
C GLU A 9 -12.17 -13.77 2.74
N PRO A 10 -12.16 -14.40 1.57
CA PRO A 10 -12.01 -15.87 1.44
C PRO A 10 -10.64 -16.38 1.89
N THR A 11 -9.66 -15.53 2.03
CA THR A 11 -8.27 -15.87 2.37
C THR A 11 -7.87 -15.45 3.78
N THR A 12 -8.80 -14.89 4.56
CA THR A 12 -8.52 -14.50 5.95
C THR A 12 -8.19 -15.73 6.80
N GLY A 13 -7.01 -15.70 7.45
CA GLY A 13 -6.51 -16.82 8.25
C GLY A 13 -5.89 -17.96 7.44
N VAL A 14 -5.78 -17.83 6.13
CA VAL A 14 -5.14 -18.83 5.25
C VAL A 14 -3.64 -18.54 5.13
N ASP A 15 -2.83 -19.60 5.14
CA ASP A 15 -1.37 -19.49 4.97
C ASP A 15 -0.97 -18.96 3.59
N PRO A 16 0.23 -18.35 3.44
CA PRO A 16 0.63 -17.69 2.20
C PRO A 16 0.67 -18.60 0.96
N VAL A 17 0.97 -19.91 1.12
CA VAL A 17 1.04 -20.86 0.01
C VAL A 17 -0.37 -21.16 -0.49
N SER A 18 -1.26 -21.52 0.41
CA SER A 18 -2.67 -21.79 0.10
C SER A 18 -3.39 -20.56 -0.45
N ARG A 19 -3.06 -19.35 0.04
CA ARG A 19 -3.57 -18.09 -0.53
C ARG A 19 -3.19 -17.95 -2.01
N LYS A 20 -1.92 -18.21 -2.34
CA LYS A 20 -1.45 -18.13 -3.72
C LYS A 20 -2.18 -19.11 -4.62
N GLU A 21 -2.30 -20.37 -4.22
CA GLU A 21 -3.03 -21.40 -4.96
C GLU A 21 -4.51 -21.05 -5.18
N PHE A 22 -5.14 -20.49 -4.15
CA PHE A 22 -6.52 -20.01 -4.24
C PHE A 22 -6.68 -18.91 -5.30
N TRP A 23 -5.82 -17.92 -5.32
CA TRP A 23 -5.84 -16.86 -6.33
C TRP A 23 -5.55 -17.37 -7.74
N GLU A 24 -4.63 -18.31 -7.90
CA GLU A 24 -4.39 -18.98 -9.18
C GLU A 24 -5.64 -19.72 -9.68
N MET A 25 -6.39 -20.37 -8.79
CA MET A 25 -7.67 -20.99 -9.11
C MET A 25 -8.72 -19.95 -9.55
N LEU A 26 -8.86 -18.83 -8.84
CA LEU A 26 -9.79 -17.75 -9.23
C LEU A 26 -9.46 -17.18 -10.61
N ILE A 27 -8.17 -16.98 -10.92
CA ILE A 27 -7.72 -16.52 -12.23
C ILE A 27 -8.10 -17.53 -13.32
N LYS A 28 -8.00 -18.83 -13.07
CA LYS A 28 -8.42 -19.89 -14.01
C LYS A 28 -9.93 -19.85 -14.24
N LEU A 29 -10.74 -19.71 -13.18
CA LEU A 29 -12.20 -19.60 -13.27
C LEU A 29 -12.63 -18.35 -14.06
N LYS A 30 -11.98 -17.22 -13.82
CA LYS A 30 -12.18 -15.98 -14.57
C LYS A 30 -11.95 -16.20 -16.07
N LYS A 31 -10.85 -16.86 -16.46
CA LYS A 31 -10.55 -17.20 -17.87
C LYS A 31 -11.62 -18.10 -18.52
N GLN A 32 -12.39 -18.83 -17.72
CA GLN A 32 -13.52 -19.62 -18.19
C GLN A 32 -14.84 -18.84 -18.31
N GLY A 33 -14.78 -17.50 -18.12
CA GLY A 33 -15.91 -16.60 -18.26
C GLY A 33 -16.72 -16.37 -16.97
N LEU A 34 -16.19 -16.78 -15.79
CA LEU A 34 -16.83 -16.50 -14.51
C LEU A 34 -16.51 -15.06 -14.08
N THR A 35 -17.53 -14.29 -13.74
CA THR A 35 -17.36 -12.99 -13.06
C THR A 35 -17.19 -13.24 -11.57
N ILE A 36 -16.16 -12.66 -10.96
CA ILE A 36 -15.83 -12.87 -9.55
C ILE A 36 -15.76 -11.54 -8.83
N LEU A 37 -16.54 -11.40 -7.76
CA LEU A 37 -16.45 -10.28 -6.81
C LEU A 37 -15.87 -10.80 -5.51
N VAL A 38 -14.75 -10.21 -5.08
CA VAL A 38 -14.05 -10.58 -3.84
C VAL A 38 -13.96 -9.36 -2.94
N SER A 39 -14.34 -9.50 -1.67
CA SER A 39 -13.88 -8.56 -0.63
C SER A 39 -12.58 -9.09 -0.02
N THR A 40 -11.62 -8.20 0.25
CA THR A 40 -10.37 -8.57 0.91
C THR A 40 -9.77 -7.36 1.64
N PRO A 41 -9.20 -7.53 2.85
CA PRO A 41 -8.41 -6.48 3.51
C PRO A 41 -6.97 -6.41 3.00
N TYR A 42 -6.55 -7.33 2.12
CA TYR A 42 -5.18 -7.44 1.64
C TYR A 42 -4.98 -6.72 0.30
N MET A 43 -4.17 -5.67 0.28
CA MET A 43 -3.95 -4.83 -0.91
C MET A 43 -3.12 -5.51 -2.00
N ASP A 44 -2.28 -6.49 -1.63
CA ASP A 44 -1.58 -7.37 -2.56
C ASP A 44 -2.57 -8.21 -3.38
N GLU A 45 -3.63 -8.74 -2.74
CA GLU A 45 -4.71 -9.46 -3.43
C GLU A 45 -5.54 -8.53 -4.32
N ALA A 46 -5.87 -7.33 -3.83
CA ALA A 46 -6.57 -6.33 -4.63
C ALA A 46 -5.82 -6.02 -5.94
N SER A 47 -4.49 -6.04 -5.90
CA SER A 47 -3.64 -5.82 -7.08
C SER A 47 -3.76 -6.91 -8.16
N LEU A 48 -4.30 -8.09 -7.82
CA LEU A 48 -4.55 -9.19 -8.78
C LEU A 48 -5.89 -9.05 -9.52
N CYS A 49 -6.75 -8.13 -9.10
CA CYS A 49 -8.06 -7.89 -9.69
C CYS A 49 -7.96 -7.00 -10.93
N ASP A 50 -8.90 -7.15 -11.88
CA ASP A 50 -8.99 -6.26 -13.05
C ASP A 50 -9.46 -4.86 -12.66
N ARG A 51 -10.32 -4.78 -11.65
CA ARG A 51 -10.89 -3.53 -11.14
C ARG A 51 -11.07 -3.64 -9.63
N ILE A 52 -10.79 -2.58 -8.92
CA ILE A 52 -10.91 -2.53 -7.46
C ILE A 52 -11.72 -1.31 -7.02
N ALA A 53 -12.36 -1.46 -5.88
CA ALA A 53 -13.05 -0.39 -5.17
C ALA A 53 -12.44 -0.26 -3.77
N LEU A 54 -11.71 0.81 -3.51
CA LEU A 54 -11.18 1.11 -2.18
C LEU A 54 -12.29 1.66 -1.31
N ILE A 55 -12.51 1.04 -0.14
CA ILE A 55 -13.62 1.38 0.76
C ILE A 55 -13.06 1.71 2.15
N GLN A 56 -13.57 2.77 2.75
CA GLN A 56 -13.31 3.12 4.14
C GLN A 56 -14.52 3.81 4.77
N GLY A 57 -14.86 3.41 5.99
CA GLY A 57 -16.00 3.99 6.71
C GLY A 57 -17.31 3.86 5.94
N GLY A 58 -17.54 2.73 5.26
CA GLY A 58 -18.76 2.44 4.50
C GLY A 58 -18.91 3.25 3.19
N ARG A 59 -17.84 3.90 2.71
CA ARG A 59 -17.87 4.73 1.49
C ARG A 59 -16.76 4.32 0.52
N PHE A 60 -17.09 4.38 -0.77
CA PHE A 60 -16.09 4.25 -1.82
C PHE A 60 -15.17 5.48 -1.84
N MET A 61 -13.87 5.24 -1.77
CA MET A 61 -12.85 6.28 -1.92
C MET A 61 -12.44 6.44 -3.37
N GLN A 62 -12.22 5.33 -4.05
CA GLN A 62 -11.82 5.28 -5.46
C GLN A 62 -12.21 3.95 -6.07
N ILE A 63 -12.64 3.97 -7.34
CA ILE A 63 -12.98 2.77 -8.12
C ILE A 63 -12.28 2.88 -9.47
N ASP A 64 -11.32 1.99 -9.75
CA ASP A 64 -10.63 1.94 -11.04
C ASP A 64 -9.82 0.62 -11.14
N THR A 65 -9.03 0.47 -12.21
CA THR A 65 -8.00 -0.58 -12.27
C THR A 65 -6.88 -0.30 -11.28
N PRO A 66 -6.20 -1.31 -10.72
CA PRO A 66 -5.03 -1.09 -9.86
C PRO A 66 -3.98 -0.18 -10.50
N ALA A 67 -3.70 -0.38 -11.80
CA ALA A 67 -2.73 0.42 -12.54
C ALA A 67 -3.09 1.91 -12.59
N ASN A 68 -4.37 2.23 -12.84
CA ASN A 68 -4.84 3.62 -12.88
C ASN A 68 -4.81 4.27 -11.49
N ILE A 69 -5.11 3.51 -10.44
CA ILE A 69 -5.03 4.02 -9.06
C ILE A 69 -3.59 4.37 -8.71
N ILE A 70 -2.64 3.48 -9.01
CA ILE A 70 -1.21 3.69 -8.78
C ILE A 70 -0.69 4.88 -9.60
N ALA A 71 -1.08 4.99 -10.87
CA ALA A 71 -0.63 6.08 -11.75
C ALA A 71 -1.03 7.48 -11.27
N ARG A 72 -2.06 7.57 -10.43
CA ARG A 72 -2.53 8.85 -9.85
C ARG A 72 -1.83 9.21 -8.53
N TYR A 73 -0.87 8.40 -8.08
CA TYR A 73 -0.10 8.73 -6.88
C TYR A 73 0.71 10.02 -7.10
N PRO A 74 0.55 11.06 -6.25
CA PRO A 74 0.91 12.43 -6.63
C PRO A 74 2.40 12.78 -6.48
N LYS A 75 3.17 11.96 -5.75
CA LYS A 75 4.55 12.28 -5.34
C LYS A 75 5.49 11.08 -5.49
N PRO A 76 6.79 11.31 -5.68
CA PRO A 76 7.78 10.24 -5.48
C PRO A 76 7.68 9.66 -4.08
N ILE A 77 7.81 8.34 -3.97
CA ILE A 77 7.76 7.61 -2.71
C ILE A 77 9.08 6.88 -2.49
N TYR A 78 9.53 6.84 -1.25
CA TYR A 78 10.81 6.25 -0.87
C TYR A 78 10.59 5.19 0.20
N ALA A 79 11.15 4.01 -0.02
CA ALA A 79 11.29 2.99 1.02
C ALA A 79 12.51 3.33 1.88
N VAL A 80 12.28 3.48 3.16
CA VAL A 80 13.31 3.76 4.17
C VAL A 80 13.41 2.60 5.13
N HIS A 81 14.62 2.10 5.35
CA HIS A 81 14.88 1.07 6.36
C HIS A 81 16.06 1.45 7.24
N SER A 82 16.12 0.86 8.42
CA SER A 82 17.27 0.93 9.33
C SER A 82 17.26 -0.28 10.26
N ARG A 83 18.37 -0.52 10.96
CA ARG A 83 18.39 -1.55 12.02
C ARG A 83 17.39 -1.28 13.14
N GLN A 84 17.09 -0.02 13.42
CA GLN A 84 16.22 0.39 14.50
C GLN A 84 14.78 0.63 14.00
N MET A 85 14.18 -0.36 13.30
CA MET A 85 12.85 -0.27 12.71
C MET A 85 11.77 0.14 13.71
N HIS A 86 11.89 -0.30 14.99
CA HIS A 86 10.90 -0.02 16.02
C HIS A 86 10.67 1.47 16.31
N LYS A 87 11.66 2.33 16.04
CA LYS A 87 11.54 3.78 16.20
C LYS A 87 11.54 4.57 14.88
N LEU A 88 11.85 3.90 13.77
CA LEU A 88 12.05 4.54 12.47
C LEU A 88 10.86 5.41 12.05
N LEU A 89 9.64 4.89 12.14
CA LEU A 89 8.43 5.61 11.76
C LEU A 89 8.25 6.91 12.57
N ASN A 90 8.55 6.86 13.86
CA ASN A 90 8.42 8.01 14.75
C ASN A 90 9.46 9.08 14.41
N ASP A 91 10.71 8.65 14.19
CA ASP A 91 11.80 9.56 13.82
C ASP A 91 11.61 10.14 12.41
N LEU A 92 11.09 9.36 11.46
CA LEU A 92 10.69 9.88 10.14
C LEU A 92 9.65 10.99 10.27
N ARG A 93 8.59 10.77 11.05
CA ARG A 93 7.54 11.79 11.28
C ARG A 93 8.05 13.06 11.96
N GLY A 94 9.15 12.98 12.69
CA GLY A 94 9.84 14.12 13.28
C GLY A 94 10.74 14.88 12.32
N TYR A 95 10.99 14.38 11.11
CA TYR A 95 11.83 15.06 10.14
C TYR A 95 11.03 16.11 9.37
N ARG A 96 11.50 17.35 9.40
CA ARG A 96 10.78 18.54 8.91
C ARG A 96 10.32 18.46 7.44
N PHE A 97 11.00 17.65 6.62
CA PHE A 97 10.70 17.53 5.20
C PHE A 97 9.80 16.32 4.87
N ILE A 98 9.42 15.52 5.86
CA ILE A 98 8.45 14.43 5.63
C ILE A 98 7.05 15.03 5.49
N ASP A 99 6.38 14.63 4.42
CA ASP A 99 4.97 14.91 4.16
C ASP A 99 4.08 13.80 4.71
N SER A 100 4.45 12.54 4.43
CA SER A 100 3.79 11.37 5.01
C SER A 100 4.78 10.23 5.23
N ALA A 101 4.54 9.40 6.24
CA ALA A 101 5.30 8.17 6.47
C ALA A 101 4.39 7.09 7.06
N PHE A 102 4.49 5.87 6.50
CA PHE A 102 3.74 4.69 6.91
C PHE A 102 4.65 3.48 7.00
N SER A 103 4.34 2.53 7.90
CA SER A 103 5.13 1.30 8.07
C SER A 103 4.61 0.19 7.17
N PHE A 104 5.53 -0.47 6.45
CA PHE A 104 5.25 -1.59 5.56
C PHE A 104 6.25 -2.72 5.86
N GLY A 105 5.95 -3.50 6.89
CA GLY A 105 6.78 -4.64 7.29
C GLY A 105 8.22 -4.24 7.62
N ILE A 106 9.15 -4.51 6.70
CA ILE A 106 10.61 -4.28 6.87
C ILE A 106 11.08 -2.88 6.46
N ALA A 107 10.20 -2.03 5.98
CA ALA A 107 10.52 -0.66 5.58
C ALA A 107 9.41 0.31 6.00
N CYS A 108 9.72 1.60 6.02
CA CYS A 108 8.74 2.66 6.03
C CYS A 108 8.69 3.31 4.65
N HIS A 109 7.50 3.53 4.13
CA HIS A 109 7.32 4.31 2.91
C HIS A 109 7.09 5.78 3.28
N ALA A 110 7.86 6.66 2.70
CA ALA A 110 7.83 8.09 2.99
C ALA A 110 7.69 8.93 1.73
N THR A 111 6.94 10.02 1.84
CA THR A 111 6.91 11.10 0.85
C THR A 111 7.47 12.38 1.48
N PHE A 112 7.95 13.28 0.64
CA PHE A 112 8.58 14.51 1.09
C PHE A 112 7.80 15.74 0.64
N THR A 113 7.85 16.79 1.44
CA THR A 113 7.32 18.12 1.07
C THR A 113 8.13 18.72 -0.07
N GLU A 114 9.46 18.48 -0.05
CA GLU A 114 10.41 18.93 -1.05
C GLU A 114 11.39 17.80 -1.36
N GLN A 115 11.73 17.62 -2.64
CA GLN A 115 12.65 16.56 -3.08
C GLN A 115 14.06 16.71 -2.46
N SER A 116 14.48 17.93 -2.16
CA SER A 116 15.74 18.23 -1.46
C SER A 116 15.83 17.58 -0.07
N GLY A 117 14.70 17.33 0.58
CA GLY A 117 14.65 16.70 1.91
C GLY A 117 15.19 15.27 1.95
N VAL A 118 15.21 14.56 0.81
CA VAL A 118 15.73 13.19 0.72
C VAL A 118 17.22 13.15 1.06
N PHE A 119 18.01 14.14 0.60
CA PHE A 119 19.47 14.16 0.76
C PHE A 119 19.93 14.31 2.22
N GLY A 120 19.14 14.94 3.07
CA GLY A 120 19.48 15.14 4.49
C GLY A 120 18.93 14.03 5.41
N LEU A 121 18.09 13.16 4.92
CA LEU A 121 17.38 12.19 5.75
C LEU A 121 18.32 11.17 6.41
N ALA A 122 19.32 10.66 5.69
CA ALA A 122 20.25 9.67 6.23
C ALA A 122 21.00 10.26 7.44
N ALA A 123 21.61 11.43 7.28
CA ALA A 123 22.34 12.11 8.37
C ALA A 123 21.42 12.42 9.57
N TYR A 124 20.17 12.83 9.30
CA TYR A 124 19.19 13.04 10.37
C TYR A 124 18.90 11.76 11.15
N LEU A 125 18.64 10.65 10.45
CA LEU A 125 18.36 9.34 11.09
C LEU A 125 19.58 8.83 11.86
N GLU A 126 20.79 8.97 11.32
CA GLU A 126 22.04 8.63 12.01
C GLU A 126 22.20 9.45 13.30
N SER A 127 21.90 10.76 13.27
CA SER A 127 21.91 11.62 14.46
C SER A 127 20.90 11.18 15.54
N LYS A 128 19.84 10.46 15.12
CA LYS A 128 18.85 9.83 16.02
C LYS A 128 19.27 8.43 16.47
N GLY A 129 20.48 7.97 16.11
CA GLY A 129 21.02 6.67 16.48
C GLY A 129 20.50 5.51 15.61
N HIS A 130 20.11 5.78 14.36
CA HIS A 130 19.87 4.74 13.37
C HIS A 130 21.18 4.30 12.73
N SER A 131 21.24 3.02 12.35
CA SER A 131 22.36 2.43 11.60
C SER A 131 21.81 1.62 10.42
N ASP A 132 22.67 1.38 9.41
CA ASP A 132 22.29 0.71 8.16
C ASP A 132 21.06 1.39 7.51
N VAL A 133 21.09 2.71 7.43
CA VAL A 133 20.02 3.49 6.82
C VAL A 133 20.05 3.31 5.31
N GLY A 134 18.99 2.76 4.76
CA GLY A 134 18.78 2.68 3.32
C GLY A 134 17.57 3.50 2.90
N ILE A 135 17.73 4.25 1.81
CA ILE A 135 16.68 5.09 1.23
C ILE A 135 16.66 4.81 -0.27
N THR A 136 15.55 4.27 -0.77
CA THR A 136 15.41 3.90 -2.18
C THR A 136 14.09 4.41 -2.71
N GLU A 137 14.12 5.11 -3.83
CA GLU A 137 12.89 5.48 -4.54
C GLU A 137 12.21 4.22 -5.08
N ILE A 138 10.91 4.12 -4.87
CA ILE A 138 10.11 2.96 -5.27
C ILE A 138 8.88 3.39 -6.05
N LYS A 139 8.28 2.45 -6.78
CA LYS A 139 6.96 2.65 -7.36
C LYS A 139 5.88 2.51 -6.28
N PRO A 140 4.85 3.36 -6.29
CA PRO A 140 3.72 3.21 -5.38
C PRO A 140 3.02 1.86 -5.58
N THR A 141 2.40 1.37 -4.51
CA THR A 141 1.52 0.20 -4.51
C THR A 141 0.07 0.62 -4.29
N VAL A 142 -0.87 -0.32 -4.44
CA VAL A 142 -2.29 -0.08 -4.09
C VAL A 142 -2.41 0.28 -2.61
N GLU A 143 -1.58 -0.34 -1.75
CA GLU A 143 -1.57 -0.06 -0.31
C GLU A 143 -1.11 1.38 -0.01
N ASP A 144 -0.09 1.89 -0.70
CA ASP A 144 0.34 3.29 -0.58
C ASP A 144 -0.78 4.26 -0.96
N CYS A 145 -1.50 3.96 -2.04
CA CYS A 145 -2.66 4.75 -2.48
C CYS A 145 -3.79 4.71 -1.44
N PHE A 146 -4.08 3.55 -0.87
CA PHE A 146 -5.07 3.41 0.19
C PHE A 146 -4.69 4.22 1.43
N MET A 147 -3.43 4.14 1.88
CA MET A 147 -2.94 4.89 3.03
C MET A 147 -3.02 6.40 2.82
N LEU A 148 -2.66 6.87 1.62
CA LEU A 148 -2.77 8.29 1.26
C LEU A 148 -4.24 8.76 1.31
N LEU A 149 -5.14 8.04 0.65
CA LEU A 149 -6.57 8.36 0.61
C LEU A 149 -7.22 8.33 2.00
N SER A 150 -6.80 7.38 2.84
CA SER A 150 -7.31 7.20 4.20
C SER A 150 -6.93 8.33 5.15
N ASN A 151 -5.77 8.97 4.93
CA ASN A 151 -5.22 10.01 5.77
C ASN A 151 -5.44 11.43 5.22
N THR A 152 -5.99 11.57 4.01
CA THR A 152 -6.35 12.89 3.48
C THR A 152 -7.53 13.45 4.26
N PRO A 153 -7.40 14.64 4.91
CA PRO A 153 -8.52 15.27 5.58
C PRO A 153 -9.66 15.47 4.58
N ARG A 154 -10.79 14.84 4.83
CA ARG A 154 -11.96 15.04 4.00
C ARG A 154 -12.55 16.41 4.31
N ASN A 155 -12.42 17.37 3.40
CA ASN A 155 -13.21 18.59 3.45
C ASN A 155 -14.67 18.14 3.39
N GLY A 156 -15.34 18.27 4.55
CA GLY A 156 -16.73 17.93 4.69
C GLY A 156 -17.59 18.81 3.76
N LYS A 157 -18.42 18.17 2.98
CA LYS A 157 -19.70 18.72 2.54
C LYS A 157 -20.80 17.83 3.07
#